data_ae8ca150d09a85102d6778297c30d3e2
#
_entry.id   ae8ca150d09a85102d6778297c30d3e2
#
_cell.length_a   1.000
_cell.length_b   1.000
_cell.length_c   1.000
_cell.angle_alpha   90.00
_cell.angle_beta   90.00
_cell.angle_gamma   90.00
#
_symmetry.space_group_name_H-M   'P 1'
#
loop_
_entity.id
_entity.type
_entity.pdbx_description
1 polymer ?
#
loop_
_entity_poly.entity_id
_entity_poly.type
_entity_poly.pdbx_seq_one_letter_code
_entity_poly.pdbx_strand_id
1 'polypeptide(L)' 'MSNKLCYYRCFVTKAGRTEEYGYGLPWKDVQEEVEKHYRDGADAVELEMITKEEFDDRLPKSY' A
#
# COMPACT_ATOMS: atom_id res chain seq x y z
N MET A 1 -12.50 -18.83 5.22
CA MET A 1 -12.23 -18.45 4.30
C MET A 1 -11.04 -18.00 3.87
N SER A 2 -10.73 -17.63 2.93
CA SER A 2 -9.44 -17.46 2.52
C SER A 2 -8.92 -16.14 2.84
N ASN A 3 -7.75 -16.09 3.38
CA ASN A 3 -6.99 -14.89 3.53
C ASN A 3 -6.13 -14.75 2.33
N LYS A 4 -6.76 -14.48 1.22
CA LYS A 4 -6.03 -14.35 0.00
C LYS A 4 -5.19 -13.10 0.01
N LEU A 5 -3.92 -13.23 -0.30
CA LEU A 5 -3.06 -12.07 -0.42
C LEU A 5 -3.37 -11.32 -1.70
N CYS A 6 -3.39 -10.00 -1.58
CA CYS A 6 -3.51 -9.14 -2.74
C CYS A 6 -2.31 -8.22 -2.77
N TYR A 7 -1.94 -7.79 -3.95
CA TYR A 7 -0.76 -6.94 -4.10
C TYR A 7 -1.19 -5.55 -4.54
N TYR A 8 -0.68 -4.54 -3.85
CA TYR A 8 -1.11 -3.17 -4.07
C TYR A 8 0.08 -2.24 -4.15
N ARG A 9 -0.04 -1.26 -4.99
CA ARG A 9 0.85 -0.11 -5.01
C ARG A 9 0.12 1.01 -4.27
N CYS A 10 0.80 1.61 -3.32
CA CYS A 10 0.21 2.62 -2.48
C CYS A 10 0.98 3.92 -2.63
N PHE A 11 0.30 5.01 -2.95
CA PHE A 11 0.92 6.31 -3.04
C PHE A 11 0.44 7.15 -1.86
N VAL A 12 1.38 7.60 -1.06
CA VAL A 12 1.05 8.40 0.13
C VAL A 12 1.61 9.79 -0.07
N THR A 13 0.73 10.79 -0.03
CA THR A 13 1.12 12.19 -0.15
C THR A 13 1.09 12.82 1.23
N LYS A 14 2.20 13.42 1.62
CA LYS A 14 2.32 14.05 2.92
C LYS A 14 3.23 15.26 2.79
N ALA A 15 2.75 16.41 3.21
CA ALA A 15 3.53 17.67 3.18
C ALA A 15 4.10 17.96 1.79
N GLY A 16 3.29 17.74 0.78
CA GLY A 16 3.70 18.02 -0.60
C GLY A 16 4.61 16.99 -1.23
N ARG A 17 4.87 15.88 -0.55
CA ARG A 17 5.72 14.81 -1.07
C ARG A 17 4.92 13.55 -1.22
N THR A 18 5.19 12.82 -2.28
CA THR A 18 4.51 11.55 -2.53
C THR A 18 5.52 10.42 -2.43
N GLU A 19 5.19 9.41 -1.66
CA GLU A 19 6.01 8.22 -1.51
C GLU A 19 5.24 7.01 -1.99
N GLU A 20 5.96 6.04 -2.52
CA GLU A 20 5.36 4.84 -3.04
C GLU A 20 5.71 3.65 -2.17
N TYR A 21 4.69 2.87 -1.83
CA TYR A 21 4.87 1.66 -1.03
C TYR A 21 4.26 0.47 -1.77
N GLY A 22 4.74 -0.72 -1.42
CA GLY A 22 4.15 -1.95 -1.94
C GLY A 22 3.65 -2.80 -0.79
N TYR A 23 2.45 -3.33 -0.93
CA TYR A 23 1.87 -4.21 0.06
C TYR A 23 1.47 -5.54 -0.56
N GLY A 24 1.84 -6.63 0.09
CA GLY A 24 1.34 -7.95 -0.25
C GLY A 24 0.60 -8.49 0.96
N LEU A 25 -0.62 -8.05 1.15
CA LEU A 25 -1.40 -8.31 2.35
C LEU A 25 -2.85 -8.60 1.99
N PRO A 26 -3.59 -9.27 2.87
CA PRO A 26 -5.03 -9.34 2.71
C PRO A 26 -5.64 -7.95 2.76
N TRP A 27 -6.77 -7.78 2.08
CA TRP A 27 -7.41 -6.46 1.99
C TRP A 27 -7.65 -5.81 3.36
N LYS A 28 -8.03 -6.60 4.33
CA LYS A 28 -8.25 -6.08 5.66
C LYS A 28 -7.02 -5.41 6.22
N ASP A 29 -5.86 -6.04 6.04
CA ASP A 29 -4.61 -5.49 6.55
C ASP A 29 -4.17 -4.27 5.76
N VAL A 30 -4.47 -4.25 4.46
CA VAL A 30 -4.16 -3.07 3.65
C VAL A 30 -4.95 -1.87 4.16
N GLN A 31 -6.20 -2.07 4.52
CA GLN A 31 -7.00 -0.98 5.06
C GLN A 31 -6.41 -0.43 6.35
N GLU A 32 -5.87 -1.30 7.18
CA GLU A 32 -5.22 -0.85 8.42
C GLU A 32 -3.97 -0.03 8.12
N GLU A 33 -3.21 -0.43 7.11
CA GLU A 33 -2.03 0.33 6.74
C GLU A 33 -2.40 1.72 6.22
N VAL A 34 -3.48 1.81 5.46
CA VAL A 34 -3.96 3.11 4.98
C VAL A 34 -4.34 3.99 6.16
N GLU A 35 -5.02 3.43 7.15
CA GLU A 35 -5.39 4.20 8.32
C GLU A 35 -4.18 4.68 9.10
N LYS A 36 -3.14 3.86 9.17
CA LYS A 36 -1.92 4.27 9.84
C LYS A 36 -1.28 5.46 9.14
N HIS A 37 -1.30 5.47 7.82
CA HIS A 37 -0.75 6.61 7.07
C HIS A 37 -1.52 7.88 7.39
N TYR A 38 -2.85 7.82 7.44
CA TYR A 38 -3.64 8.99 7.77
C TYR A 38 -3.39 9.45 9.21
N ARG A 39 -3.24 8.54 10.13
CA ARG A 39 -2.91 8.92 11.51
C ARG A 39 -1.55 9.57 11.60
N ASP A 40 -0.64 9.18 10.71
CA ASP A 40 0.70 9.73 10.68
C ASP A 40 0.76 11.07 9.97
N GLY A 41 -0.37 11.57 9.51
CA GLY A 41 -0.43 12.89 8.90
C GLY A 41 -0.50 12.92 7.40
N ALA A 42 -0.79 11.79 6.76
CA ALA A 42 -0.90 11.78 5.30
C ALA A 42 -2.07 12.64 4.84
N ASP A 43 -1.85 13.39 3.79
CA ASP A 43 -2.90 14.20 3.19
C ASP A 43 -3.76 13.39 2.25
N ALA A 44 -3.17 12.41 1.59
CA ALA A 44 -3.89 11.54 0.66
C ALA A 44 -3.20 10.21 0.56
N VAL A 45 -3.97 9.16 0.39
CA VAL A 45 -3.45 7.82 0.17
C VAL A 45 -4.23 7.20 -0.98
N GLU A 46 -3.53 6.75 -2.01
CA GLU A 46 -4.17 6.09 -3.14
C GLU A 46 -3.66 4.68 -3.26
N LEU A 47 -4.55 3.75 -3.58
CA LEU A 47 -4.20 2.36 -3.76
C LEU A 47 -4.48 1.91 -5.19
N GLU A 48 -3.59 1.09 -5.73
CA GLU A 48 -3.79 0.50 -7.03
C GLU A 48 -3.47 -0.98 -6.93
N MET A 49 -4.41 -1.84 -7.36
CA MET A 49 -4.16 -3.27 -7.34
C MET A 49 -3.19 -3.62 -8.47
N ILE A 50 -2.18 -4.40 -8.14
CA ILE A 50 -1.17 -4.80 -9.12
C ILE A 50 -0.98 -6.31 -9.08
N THR A 51 -0.22 -6.84 -10.01
CA THR A 51 0.08 -8.26 -10.02
C THR A 51 1.26 -8.56 -9.11
N LYS A 52 1.40 -9.83 -8.76
CA LYS A 52 2.53 -10.25 -7.95
C LYS A 52 3.85 -9.96 -8.67
N GLU A 53 3.86 -10.10 -9.99
CA GLU A 53 5.07 -9.83 -10.76
C GLU A 53 5.49 -8.38 -10.66
N GLU A 54 4.52 -7.48 -10.76
CA GLU A 54 4.81 -6.07 -10.61
C GLU A 54 5.29 -5.74 -9.20
N PHE A 55 4.69 -6.37 -8.23
CA PHE A 55 5.06 -6.16 -6.85
C PHE A 55 6.51 -6.58 -6.63
N ASP A 56 6.91 -7.72 -7.17
CA ASP A 56 8.26 -8.24 -6.97
C ASP A 56 9.29 -7.45 -7.74
N ASP A 57 8.94 -6.97 -8.93
CA ASP A 57 9.92 -6.34 -9.83
C ASP A 57 10.11 -4.86 -9.61
N ARG A 58 9.08 -4.17 -9.20
CA ARG A 58 9.10 -2.72 -9.28
C ARG A 58 9.08 -2.00 -7.98
N LEU A 59 8.53 -2.57 -6.93
CA LEU A 59 8.27 -1.81 -5.73
C LEU A 59 9.24 -2.16 -4.63
N PRO A 60 9.63 -1.16 -3.83
CA PRO A 60 10.39 -1.46 -2.63
C PRO A 60 9.47 -2.26 -1.73
N LYS A 61 9.98 -3.32 -1.16
CA LYS A 61 9.18 -4.18 -0.32
C LYS A 61 9.12 -3.61 1.08
N SER A 62 7.93 -3.29 1.52
CA SER A 62 7.73 -2.76 2.86
C SER A 62 7.60 -3.87 3.88
N TYR A 63 7.44 -5.09 3.42
CA TYR A 63 7.26 -6.25 4.29
C TYR A 63 8.11 -7.41 3.83
#